data_924baac093858accc5a717b9a65c389d
#
_entry.id   924baac093858accc5a717b9a65c389d
#
_cell.length_a   1.000
_cell.length_b   1.000
_cell.length_c   1.000
_cell.angle_alpha   90.00
_cell.angle_beta   90.00
_cell.angle_gamma   90.00
#
_symmetry.space_group_name_H-M   'P 1'
#
loop_
_entity.id
_entity.type
_entity.pdbx_description
1 polymer ?
#
loop_
_entity_poly.entity_id
_entity_poly.type
_entity_poly.pdbx_seq_one_letter_code
_entity_poly.pdbx_strand_id
1 'polypeptide(L)'
;GGVAPDHQKIKSVTKIFERIAENENFRFFGNVEFGKDLKNEDLLDRYDAVIYSVGSSSDRLLDIPGENLLGSHSATEFVAWYNGHPDFSDRKFDLSGKNAFVIGNGNVALDVARILAKNYDELSRTDIADYALMALRKSQIENIWLVGRRGPIQAAFSPTELREFLELEEAEA
;
A
#
# COMPACT_ATOMS: atom_id res chain seq x y z
N GLY A 1 6.36 -4.33 1.47
CA GLY A 1 5.05 -3.88 1.83
C GLY A 1 4.97 -2.38 1.73
N GLY A 2 3.88 -1.89 1.18
CA GLY A 2 3.71 -0.46 0.99
C GLY A 2 3.42 0.23 2.31
N VAL A 3 4.29 1.14 2.67
CA VAL A 3 3.99 2.20 3.64
C VAL A 3 3.43 3.35 2.82
N ALA A 4 2.36 3.98 3.30
CA ALA A 4 1.80 5.14 2.61
C ALA A 4 2.85 6.26 2.45
N PRO A 5 2.84 7.03 1.35
CA PRO A 5 3.88 8.01 1.05
C PRO A 5 3.98 9.12 2.09
N ASP A 6 2.91 9.40 2.83
CA ASP A 6 2.85 10.38 3.90
C ASP A 6 3.38 9.89 5.27
N HIS A 7 3.72 8.62 5.41
CA HIS A 7 4.32 8.04 6.63
C HIS A 7 5.85 8.16 6.66
N GLN A 8 6.39 9.37 6.62
CA GLN A 8 7.83 9.60 6.56
C GLN A 8 8.60 9.06 7.77
N LYS A 9 8.01 9.12 8.97
CA LYS A 9 8.68 8.63 10.21
C LYS A 9 8.93 7.13 10.18
N ILE A 10 8.03 6.33 9.62
CA ILE A 10 8.19 4.88 9.52
C ILE A 10 9.33 4.52 8.57
N LYS A 11 9.56 5.33 7.54
CA LYS A 11 10.67 5.12 6.59
C LYS A 11 12.05 5.23 7.24
N SER A 12 12.17 5.81 8.44
CA SER A 12 13.43 5.82 9.20
C SER A 12 13.94 4.41 9.57
N VAL A 13 13.08 3.38 9.49
CA VAL A 13 13.49 1.98 9.68
C VAL A 13 14.54 1.52 8.65
N THR A 14 14.61 2.17 7.48
CA THR A 14 15.64 1.88 6.46
C THR A 14 17.05 2.03 7.00
N LYS A 15 17.29 2.94 7.95
CA LYS A 15 18.59 3.10 8.62
C LYS A 15 19.03 1.84 9.39
N ILE A 16 18.07 1.06 9.88
CA ILE A 16 18.33 -0.24 10.51
C ILE A 16 18.77 -1.25 9.46
N PHE A 17 18.08 -1.26 8.32
CA PHE A 17 18.42 -2.15 7.21
C PHE A 17 19.76 -1.82 6.58
N GLU A 18 20.10 -0.53 6.44
CA GLU A 18 21.42 -0.07 6.00
C GLU A 18 22.53 -0.61 6.92
N ARG A 19 22.35 -0.45 8.25
CA ARG A 19 23.31 -0.98 9.24
C ARG A 19 23.45 -2.51 9.17
N ILE A 20 22.36 -3.23 8.91
CA ILE A 20 22.43 -4.68 8.73
C ILE A 20 23.19 -5.02 7.45
N ALA A 21 22.96 -4.26 6.39
CA ALA A 21 23.62 -4.45 5.10
C ALA A 21 25.14 -4.19 5.13
N GLU A 22 25.61 -3.36 6.08
CA GLU A 22 27.04 -3.11 6.32
C GLU A 22 27.77 -4.31 6.98
N ASN A 23 27.04 -5.29 7.51
CA ASN A 23 27.64 -6.45 8.15
C ASN A 23 28.35 -7.34 7.12
N GLU A 24 29.59 -7.73 7.40
CA GLU A 24 30.43 -8.56 6.50
C GLU A 24 29.80 -9.91 6.15
N ASN A 25 28.92 -10.43 7.01
CA ASN A 25 28.21 -11.69 6.79
C ASN A 25 26.90 -11.50 6.00
N PHE A 26 26.47 -10.24 5.75
CA PHE A 26 25.29 -9.98 4.93
C PHE A 26 25.65 -10.04 3.45
N ARG A 27 24.84 -10.76 2.68
CA ARG A 27 24.93 -10.80 1.22
C ARG A 27 23.56 -10.61 0.61
N PHE A 28 23.46 -9.66 -0.29
CA PHE A 28 22.21 -9.39 -1.03
C PHE A 28 22.37 -9.89 -2.47
N PHE A 29 21.42 -10.70 -2.91
CA PHE A 29 21.33 -11.19 -4.28
C PHE A 29 20.04 -10.65 -4.89
N GLY A 30 20.15 -9.54 -5.63
CA GLY A 30 19.04 -8.95 -6.36
C GLY A 30 18.82 -9.61 -7.72
N ASN A 31 17.67 -9.34 -8.34
CA ASN A 31 17.29 -9.88 -9.63
C ASN A 31 17.29 -11.41 -9.70
N VAL A 32 16.91 -12.05 -8.59
CA VAL A 32 16.76 -13.50 -8.46
C VAL A 32 15.31 -13.81 -8.12
N GLU A 33 14.63 -14.56 -8.98
CA GLU A 33 13.26 -14.99 -8.80
C GLU A 33 13.22 -16.39 -8.17
N PHE A 34 12.77 -16.44 -6.91
CA PHE A 34 12.61 -17.73 -6.22
C PHE A 34 11.50 -18.56 -6.88
N GLY A 35 11.81 -19.82 -7.14
CA GLY A 35 10.95 -20.74 -7.87
C GLY A 35 11.28 -20.85 -9.36
N LYS A 36 12.00 -19.87 -9.91
CA LYS A 36 12.44 -19.85 -11.31
C LYS A 36 13.96 -19.95 -11.41
N ASP A 37 14.68 -18.99 -10.87
CA ASP A 37 16.15 -18.92 -10.94
C ASP A 37 16.80 -19.73 -9.81
N LEU A 38 16.08 -19.89 -8.69
CA LEU A 38 16.55 -20.58 -7.50
C LEU A 38 15.39 -21.38 -6.91
N LYS A 39 15.62 -22.66 -6.65
CA LYS A 39 14.63 -23.56 -6.06
C LYS A 39 14.88 -23.78 -4.58
N ASN A 40 13.89 -24.35 -3.90
CA ASN A 40 13.98 -24.68 -2.48
C ASN A 40 15.12 -25.65 -2.17
N GLU A 41 15.30 -26.66 -3.03
CA GLU A 41 16.33 -27.68 -2.89
C GLU A 41 17.74 -27.06 -2.94
N ASP A 42 17.96 -26.09 -3.83
CA ASP A 42 19.24 -25.39 -3.96
C ASP A 42 19.62 -24.64 -2.68
N LEU A 43 18.62 -24.15 -1.92
CA LEU A 43 18.85 -23.48 -0.65
C LEU A 43 19.08 -24.47 0.48
N LEU A 44 18.29 -25.53 0.58
CA LEU A 44 18.40 -26.52 1.65
C LEU A 44 19.72 -27.30 1.60
N ASP A 45 20.30 -27.47 0.42
CA ASP A 45 21.60 -28.11 0.24
C ASP A 45 22.78 -27.23 0.70
N ARG A 46 22.58 -25.92 0.88
CA ARG A 46 23.66 -24.95 1.12
C ARG A 46 23.54 -24.20 2.44
N TYR A 47 22.39 -24.19 3.06
CA TYR A 47 22.08 -23.39 4.25
C TYR A 47 21.42 -24.24 5.32
N ASP A 48 21.77 -23.99 6.57
CA ASP A 48 21.22 -24.69 7.74
C ASP A 48 19.76 -24.25 8.02
N ALA A 49 19.37 -23.07 7.57
CA ALA A 49 18.01 -22.57 7.73
C ALA A 49 17.61 -21.67 6.56
N VAL A 50 16.34 -21.74 6.15
CA VAL A 50 15.74 -20.90 5.12
C VAL A 50 14.52 -20.21 5.71
N ILE A 51 14.48 -18.87 5.61
CA ILE A 51 13.35 -18.05 6.08
C ILE A 51 12.64 -17.47 4.87
N TYR A 52 11.37 -17.82 4.69
CA TYR A 52 10.53 -17.27 3.63
C TYR A 52 9.80 -16.03 4.14
N SER A 53 10.13 -14.86 3.60
CA SER A 53 9.49 -13.59 3.89
C SER A 53 9.08 -12.87 2.60
N VAL A 54 8.40 -13.60 1.73
CA VAL A 54 8.09 -13.20 0.35
C VAL A 54 6.85 -12.30 0.21
N GLY A 55 6.11 -12.10 1.30
CA GLY A 55 4.88 -11.32 1.29
C GLY A 55 3.73 -12.01 0.53
N SER A 56 2.71 -11.24 0.17
CA SER A 56 1.61 -11.66 -0.69
C SER A 56 1.62 -10.82 -1.95
N SER A 57 1.68 -11.46 -3.11
CA SER A 57 1.68 -10.79 -4.42
C SER A 57 0.26 -10.56 -4.97
N SER A 58 -0.75 -11.15 -4.33
CA SER A 58 -2.15 -11.06 -4.78
C SER A 58 -3.08 -10.79 -3.60
N ASP A 59 -4.16 -10.07 -3.89
CA ASP A 59 -5.23 -9.86 -2.94
C ASP A 59 -6.17 -11.07 -2.86
N ARG A 60 -6.82 -11.20 -1.71
CA ARG A 60 -7.89 -12.17 -1.55
C ARG A 60 -9.14 -11.61 -2.21
N LEU A 61 -9.75 -12.40 -3.08
CA LEU A 61 -11.06 -12.10 -3.64
C LEU A 61 -12.13 -12.08 -2.55
N LEU A 62 -13.11 -11.21 -2.73
CA LEU A 62 -14.27 -11.11 -1.82
C LEU A 62 -15.37 -12.10 -2.20
N ASP A 63 -15.36 -12.60 -3.43
CA ASP A 63 -16.35 -13.50 -4.01
C ASP A 63 -17.78 -12.93 -3.92
N ILE A 64 -17.92 -11.63 -4.19
CA ILE A 64 -19.22 -10.94 -4.21
C ILE A 64 -19.60 -10.48 -5.62
N PRO A 65 -20.89 -10.40 -5.94
CA PRO A 65 -21.34 -9.87 -7.22
C PRO A 65 -20.83 -8.44 -7.45
N GLY A 66 -20.23 -8.22 -8.63
CA GLY A 66 -19.72 -6.91 -9.03
C GLY A 66 -18.25 -6.63 -8.67
N GLU A 67 -17.55 -7.54 -8.00
CA GLU A 67 -16.14 -7.37 -7.64
C GLU A 67 -15.24 -7.15 -8.88
N ASN A 68 -15.62 -7.67 -10.03
CA ASN A 68 -14.89 -7.58 -11.29
C ASN A 68 -15.42 -6.49 -12.25
N LEU A 69 -16.29 -5.61 -11.78
CA LEU A 69 -16.78 -4.49 -12.60
C LEU A 69 -15.71 -3.39 -12.77
N LEU A 70 -15.88 -2.61 -13.82
CA LEU A 70 -15.04 -1.40 -14.02
C LEU A 70 -15.19 -0.46 -12.83
N GLY A 71 -14.05 0.06 -12.36
CA GLY A 71 -13.98 0.90 -11.16
C GLY A 71 -13.84 0.12 -9.85
N SER A 72 -13.85 -1.23 -9.89
CA SER A 72 -13.46 -2.06 -8.76
C SER A 72 -11.98 -2.42 -8.88
N HIS A 73 -11.20 -2.07 -7.87
CA HIS A 73 -9.75 -2.21 -7.85
C HIS A 73 -9.26 -2.84 -6.56
N SER A 74 -8.15 -3.55 -6.64
CA SER A 74 -7.48 -4.04 -5.44
C SER A 74 -6.70 -2.92 -4.73
N ALA A 75 -6.66 -2.97 -3.40
CA ALA A 75 -5.83 -2.05 -2.63
C ALA A 75 -4.34 -2.21 -2.95
N THR A 76 -3.88 -3.43 -3.23
CA THR A 76 -2.48 -3.70 -3.60
C THR A 76 -2.09 -2.94 -4.88
N GLU A 77 -2.93 -2.94 -5.91
CA GLU A 77 -2.66 -2.19 -7.15
C GLU A 77 -2.62 -0.68 -6.90
N PHE A 78 -3.59 -0.15 -6.15
CA PHE A 78 -3.66 1.28 -5.87
C PHE A 78 -2.47 1.74 -5.01
N VAL A 79 -2.12 0.98 -3.97
CA VAL A 79 -0.98 1.25 -3.09
C VAL A 79 0.34 1.18 -3.86
N ALA A 80 0.52 0.15 -4.69
CA ALA A 80 1.71 0.01 -5.52
C ALA A 80 1.84 1.17 -6.53
N TRP A 81 0.71 1.57 -7.13
CA TRP A 81 0.66 2.68 -8.08
C TRP A 81 1.07 4.00 -7.44
N TYR A 82 0.48 4.42 -6.33
CA TYR A 82 0.85 5.71 -5.75
C TYR A 82 2.25 5.71 -5.11
N ASN A 83 2.79 4.54 -4.74
CA ASN A 83 4.15 4.39 -4.24
C ASN A 83 5.21 4.23 -5.35
N GLY A 84 4.85 4.30 -6.61
CA GLY A 84 5.81 4.29 -7.71
C GLY A 84 6.37 2.91 -8.07
N HIS A 85 5.63 1.82 -7.76
CA HIS A 85 6.08 0.47 -8.12
C HIS A 85 6.10 0.31 -9.65
N PRO A 86 7.23 -0.14 -10.27
CA PRO A 86 7.37 -0.18 -11.73
C PRO A 86 6.28 -0.95 -12.46
N ASP A 87 5.86 -2.10 -11.92
CA ASP A 87 4.86 -2.97 -12.54
C ASP A 87 3.43 -2.41 -12.48
N PHE A 88 3.22 -1.31 -11.76
CA PHE A 88 1.91 -0.68 -11.58
C PHE A 88 1.85 0.77 -12.05
N SER A 89 2.95 1.29 -12.60
CA SER A 89 3.06 2.70 -13.01
C SER A 89 2.11 3.08 -14.16
N ASP A 90 1.71 2.12 -14.98
CA ASP A 90 0.80 2.28 -16.12
C ASP A 90 -0.69 2.13 -15.75
N ARG A 91 -0.99 1.79 -14.49
CA ARG A 91 -2.37 1.63 -14.02
C ARG A 91 -3.13 2.95 -14.10
N LYS A 92 -4.39 2.85 -14.46
CA LYS A 92 -5.30 4.00 -14.54
C LYS A 92 -6.49 3.76 -13.62
N PHE A 93 -6.69 4.69 -12.71
CA PHE A 93 -7.84 4.71 -11.81
C PHE A 93 -8.78 5.82 -12.25
N ASP A 94 -10.06 5.48 -12.44
CA ASP A 94 -11.09 6.47 -12.73
C ASP A 94 -11.50 7.16 -11.41
N LEU A 95 -11.04 8.39 -11.25
CA LEU A 95 -11.32 9.23 -10.08
C LEU A 95 -12.37 10.32 -10.41
N SER A 96 -13.13 10.16 -11.49
CA SER A 96 -14.16 11.12 -11.93
C SER A 96 -15.48 11.01 -11.16
N GLY A 97 -15.69 9.90 -10.44
CA GLY A 97 -16.85 9.67 -9.60
C GLY A 97 -16.80 10.49 -8.31
N LYS A 98 -17.97 10.89 -7.79
CA LYS A 98 -18.07 11.65 -6.53
C LYS A 98 -17.89 10.80 -5.27
N ASN A 99 -18.07 9.50 -5.37
CA ASN A 99 -18.03 8.58 -4.22
C ASN A 99 -16.99 7.50 -4.43
N ALA A 100 -16.13 7.31 -3.43
CA ALA A 100 -15.22 6.19 -3.34
C ALA A 100 -15.62 5.30 -2.17
N PHE A 101 -15.59 3.99 -2.39
CA PHE A 101 -15.84 2.98 -1.36
C PHE A 101 -14.56 2.19 -1.10
N VAL A 102 -14.05 2.27 0.10
CA VAL A 102 -12.88 1.50 0.54
C VAL A 102 -13.36 0.36 1.44
N ILE A 103 -13.29 -0.87 0.92
CA ILE A 103 -13.80 -2.05 1.61
C ILE A 103 -12.70 -2.66 2.47
N GLY A 104 -12.80 -2.46 3.76
CA GLY A 104 -11.85 -2.96 4.75
C GLY A 104 -11.81 -2.10 6.02
N ASN A 105 -11.34 -2.69 7.12
CA ASN A 105 -11.18 -2.05 8.43
C ASN A 105 -9.76 -2.22 8.98
N GLY A 106 -8.76 -2.32 8.11
CA GLY A 106 -7.35 -2.40 8.48
C GLY A 106 -6.59 -1.12 8.13
N ASN A 107 -5.32 -1.03 8.53
CA ASN A 107 -4.46 0.13 8.27
C ASN A 107 -4.38 0.48 6.78
N VAL A 108 -4.30 -0.51 5.90
CA VAL A 108 -4.26 -0.28 4.44
C VAL A 108 -5.52 0.44 3.94
N ALA A 109 -6.69 0.08 4.48
CA ALA A 109 -7.94 0.74 4.11
C ALA A 109 -7.95 2.22 4.56
N LEU A 110 -7.41 2.49 5.75
CA LEU A 110 -7.23 3.86 6.23
C LEU A 110 -6.21 4.62 5.37
N ASP A 111 -5.08 4.02 5.03
CA ASP A 111 -4.09 4.63 4.13
C ASP A 111 -4.71 5.04 2.79
N VAL A 112 -5.44 4.12 2.15
CA VAL A 112 -6.12 4.39 0.88
C VAL A 112 -7.13 5.54 1.02
N ALA A 113 -7.96 5.50 2.06
CA ALA A 113 -8.95 6.56 2.29
C ALA A 113 -8.29 7.92 2.54
N ARG A 114 -7.21 7.95 3.33
CA ARG A 114 -6.44 9.17 3.63
C ARG A 114 -5.79 9.74 2.37
N ILE A 115 -5.15 8.92 1.55
CA ILE A 115 -4.54 9.37 0.28
C ILE A 115 -5.59 9.92 -0.68
N LEU A 116 -6.80 9.36 -0.71
CA LEU A 116 -7.91 9.89 -1.52
C LEU A 116 -8.48 11.20 -0.95
N ALA A 117 -8.39 11.41 0.38
CA ALA A 117 -8.92 12.60 1.06
C ALA A 117 -7.98 13.79 1.04
N LYS A 118 -6.66 13.56 0.98
CA LYS A 118 -5.65 14.62 1.00
C LYS A 118 -5.65 15.45 -0.27
N ASN A 119 -5.45 16.74 -0.11
CA ASN A 119 -5.31 17.68 -1.21
C ASN A 119 -3.91 17.59 -1.89
N TYR A 120 -3.76 18.32 -3.01
CA TYR A 120 -2.51 18.35 -3.76
C TYR A 120 -1.31 18.84 -2.94
N ASP A 121 -1.51 19.88 -2.12
CA ASP A 121 -0.41 20.52 -1.38
C ASP A 121 0.11 19.60 -0.27
N GLU A 122 -0.78 18.87 0.40
CA GLU A 122 -0.41 17.84 1.37
C GLU A 122 0.37 16.69 0.71
N LEU A 123 -0.15 16.15 -0.39
CA LEU A 123 0.45 15.01 -1.08
C LEU A 123 1.79 15.37 -1.76
N SER A 124 1.94 16.59 -2.27
CA SER A 124 3.16 17.05 -2.95
C SER A 124 4.40 17.09 -2.05
N ARG A 125 4.19 17.08 -0.72
CA ARG A 125 5.26 17.05 0.28
C ARG A 125 5.67 15.64 0.70
N THR A 126 5.09 14.64 0.06
CA THR A 126 5.33 13.21 0.36
C THR A 126 6.13 12.55 -0.75
N ASP A 127 6.41 11.25 -0.60
CA ASP A 127 7.11 10.45 -1.63
C ASP A 127 6.14 9.85 -2.66
N ILE A 128 4.95 10.41 -2.82
CA ILE A 128 4.00 9.94 -3.82
C ILE A 128 4.58 10.05 -5.23
N ALA A 129 4.30 9.09 -6.10
CA ALA A 129 4.74 9.15 -7.48
C ALA A 129 4.08 10.33 -8.23
N ASP A 130 4.85 11.07 -9.04
CA ASP A 130 4.39 12.28 -9.74
C ASP A 130 3.14 12.03 -10.59
N TYR A 131 3.07 10.90 -11.30
CA TYR A 131 1.91 10.56 -12.12
C TYR A 131 0.65 10.32 -11.27
N ALA A 132 0.80 9.74 -10.08
CA ALA A 132 -0.29 9.51 -9.14
C ALA A 132 -0.76 10.83 -8.51
N LEU A 133 0.17 11.68 -8.11
CA LEU A 133 -0.11 13.04 -7.62
C LEU A 133 -0.92 13.85 -8.64
N MET A 134 -0.53 13.79 -9.91
CA MET A 134 -1.22 14.52 -10.98
C MET A 134 -2.60 13.94 -11.30
N ALA A 135 -2.82 12.65 -11.11
CA ALA A 135 -4.13 12.02 -11.24
C ALA A 135 -5.05 12.39 -10.07
N LEU A 136 -4.54 12.28 -8.83
CA LEU A 136 -5.28 12.66 -7.61
C LEU A 136 -5.67 14.14 -7.60
N ARG A 137 -4.81 15.03 -8.10
CA ARG A 137 -5.14 16.46 -8.27
C ARG A 137 -6.40 16.71 -9.10
N LYS A 138 -6.72 15.79 -10.04
CA LYS A 138 -7.89 15.88 -10.92
C LYS A 138 -9.08 15.09 -10.42
N SER A 139 -8.96 14.48 -9.24
CA SER A 139 -10.04 13.70 -8.63
C SER A 139 -11.29 14.55 -8.44
N GLN A 140 -12.45 13.94 -8.67
CA GLN A 140 -13.77 14.52 -8.42
C GLN A 140 -14.43 13.87 -7.20
N ILE A 141 -13.68 13.07 -6.42
CA ILE A 141 -14.20 12.39 -5.24
C ILE A 141 -14.53 13.42 -4.18
N GLU A 142 -15.78 13.42 -3.74
CA GLU A 142 -16.31 14.29 -2.67
C GLU A 142 -16.55 13.49 -1.38
N ASN A 143 -16.86 12.20 -1.51
CA ASN A 143 -17.17 11.35 -0.38
C ASN A 143 -16.35 10.05 -0.43
N ILE A 144 -15.77 9.66 0.69
CA ILE A 144 -15.01 8.44 0.85
C ILE A 144 -15.67 7.61 1.96
N TRP A 145 -16.12 6.41 1.59
CA TRP A 145 -16.82 5.50 2.49
C TRP A 145 -15.92 4.36 2.91
N LEU A 146 -15.56 4.30 4.18
CA LEU A 146 -14.87 3.17 4.77
C LEU A 146 -15.91 2.12 5.18
N VAL A 147 -15.87 0.95 4.54
CA VAL A 147 -16.89 -0.08 4.70
C VAL A 147 -16.31 -1.33 5.33
N GLY A 148 -16.66 -1.60 6.57
CA GLY A 148 -16.32 -2.82 7.28
C GLY A 148 -17.51 -3.76 7.43
N ARG A 149 -17.31 -5.06 7.29
CA ARG A 149 -18.37 -6.06 7.49
C ARG A 149 -18.70 -6.34 8.96
N ARG A 150 -17.93 -5.80 9.90
CA ARG A 150 -18.10 -5.96 11.34
C ARG A 150 -18.15 -4.59 12.00
N GLY A 151 -18.60 -4.56 13.26
CA GLY A 151 -18.71 -3.33 14.02
C GLY A 151 -17.35 -2.68 14.39
N PRO A 152 -17.38 -1.47 14.96
CA PRO A 152 -16.16 -0.71 15.29
C PRO A 152 -15.21 -1.45 16.24
N ILE A 153 -15.75 -2.28 17.15
CA ILE A 153 -14.95 -3.06 18.12
C ILE A 153 -14.03 -4.08 17.42
N GLN A 154 -14.38 -4.52 16.21
CA GLN A 154 -13.60 -5.47 15.42
C GLN A 154 -12.72 -4.78 14.37
N ALA A 155 -12.59 -3.46 14.44
CA ALA A 155 -11.66 -2.73 13.58
C ALA A 155 -10.21 -3.19 13.84
N ALA A 156 -9.46 -3.37 12.77
CA ALA A 156 -8.08 -3.88 12.81
C ALA A 156 -7.05 -2.79 12.59
N PHE A 157 -7.47 -1.55 12.42
CA PHE A 157 -6.57 -0.40 12.34
C PHE A 157 -6.07 0.01 13.73
N SER A 158 -4.91 0.62 13.77
CA SER A 158 -4.35 1.16 15.01
C SER A 158 -5.00 2.49 15.40
N PRO A 159 -5.04 2.85 16.70
CA PRO A 159 -5.49 4.17 17.13
C PRO A 159 -4.66 5.33 16.55
N THR A 160 -3.40 5.07 16.23
CA THR A 160 -2.51 6.05 15.58
C THR A 160 -3.00 6.38 14.19
N GLU A 161 -3.28 5.36 13.38
CA GLU A 161 -3.80 5.54 12.02
C GLU A 161 -5.14 6.28 12.01
N LEU A 162 -6.04 5.93 12.95
CA LEU A 162 -7.33 6.63 13.06
C LEU A 162 -7.14 8.11 13.41
N ARG A 163 -6.15 8.43 14.26
CA ARG A 163 -5.89 9.82 14.67
C ARG A 163 -5.45 10.69 13.51
N GLU A 164 -4.78 10.13 12.49
CA GLU A 164 -4.34 10.87 11.31
C GLU A 164 -5.50 11.41 10.48
N PHE A 165 -6.70 10.83 10.58
CA PHE A 165 -7.90 11.41 9.97
C PHE A 165 -8.36 12.71 10.63
N LEU A 166 -8.03 12.91 11.91
CA LEU A 166 -8.35 14.15 12.63
C LEU A 166 -7.38 15.29 12.26
N GLU A 167 -6.31 14.97 11.54
CA GLU A 167 -5.26 15.91 11.10
C GLU A 167 -5.42 16.30 9.62
N LEU A 168 -6.47 15.84 8.92
CA LEU A 168 -6.77 16.23 7.54
C LEU A 168 -7.14 17.71 7.46
N GLU A 169 -6.54 18.44 6.51
CA GLU A 169 -6.71 19.90 6.40
C GLU A 169 -8.07 20.29 5.77
N GLU A 170 -8.57 19.51 4.80
CA GLU A 170 -9.74 19.86 3.99
C GLU A 170 -10.86 18.80 4.01
N ALA A 171 -10.71 17.72 4.77
CA ALA A 171 -11.70 16.66 4.89
C ALA A 171 -12.21 16.52 6.32
N GLU A 172 -13.51 16.27 6.47
CA GLU A 172 -14.16 15.94 7.74
C GLU A 172 -14.36 14.41 7.84
N ALA A 173 -14.02 13.83 9.01
CA ALA A 173 -14.09 12.38 9.27
C ALA A 173 -15.08 12.05 10.41
#